data_bbc5757ee146d4fe5084a4752e955835
#
_entry.id   bbc5757ee146d4fe5084a4752e955835
#
_cell.length_a   1.000
_cell.length_b   1.000
_cell.length_c   1.000
_cell.angle_alpha   90.00
_cell.angle_beta   90.00
_cell.angle_gamma   90.00
#
_symmetry.space_group_name_H-M   'P 1'
#
loop_
_entity.id
_entity.type
_entity.pdbx_description
1 polymer ?
#
loop_
_entity_poly.entity_id
_entity_poly.type
_entity_poly.pdbx_seq_one_letter_code
_entity_poly.pdbx_strand_id
1 'polypeptide(L)'
;MKIILQAKDLCKTFSNGSVQQHVLRNLNLEIKEGDFAVVMGSSGSGKSTMLYSLSGIDRPTLGQVMYEGEDISKYSNDKLAVFRRNHCGFVFQQNYLNDTMDVLDNIMVSGLLVSKNRKRIAARAKELLLAVGLTEEVFHKFPTQLSGGEAQRVAIVRGLINEPQILFADEPTGALNSRNTENVLDVMTKFHENGQTIVMVTHDMRSARRGNRILYLKDGVITGELDLGTYRSGDRKRHDMLRDFLQEMGW
;
A
#
# COMPACT_ATOMS: atom_id res chain seq x y z
N MET A 1 -4.50 8.10 18.96
CA MET A 1 -3.60 7.34 18.08
C MET A 1 -2.49 8.26 17.61
N LYS A 2 -1.24 7.76 17.50
CA LYS A 2 -0.07 8.53 17.06
C LYS A 2 -0.16 8.77 15.54
N ILE A 3 0.07 10.01 15.08
CA ILE A 3 0.24 10.32 13.66
C ILE A 3 1.65 9.86 13.25
N ILE A 4 1.76 8.99 12.27
CA ILE A 4 3.05 8.49 11.76
C ILE A 4 3.43 9.12 10.42
N LEU A 5 2.46 9.54 9.62
CA LEU A 5 2.69 10.20 8.34
C LEU A 5 1.71 11.36 8.18
N GLN A 6 2.21 12.51 7.70
CA GLN A 6 1.39 13.69 7.41
C GLN A 6 1.84 14.35 6.12
N ALA A 7 0.92 14.61 5.22
CA ALA A 7 1.12 15.50 4.07
C ALA A 7 0.61 16.90 4.42
N LYS A 8 1.38 17.93 4.11
CA LYS A 8 1.03 19.34 4.29
C LYS A 8 1.18 20.08 2.97
N ASP A 9 0.07 20.62 2.47
CA ASP A 9 -0.02 21.39 1.24
C ASP A 9 0.70 20.72 0.06
N LEU A 10 0.56 19.38 -0.02
CA LEU A 10 1.28 18.55 -0.95
C LEU A 10 0.79 18.82 -2.39
N CYS A 11 1.70 19.24 -3.24
CA CYS A 11 1.45 19.45 -4.67
C CYS A 11 2.36 18.58 -5.52
N LYS A 12 1.82 18.04 -6.61
CA LYS A 12 2.59 17.34 -7.62
C LYS A 12 2.19 17.81 -9.00
N THR A 13 3.19 18.30 -9.74
CA THR A 13 3.05 18.75 -11.13
C THR A 13 4.03 17.97 -11.99
N PHE A 14 3.54 17.42 -13.08
CA PHE A 14 4.36 16.85 -14.14
C PHE A 14 4.46 17.87 -15.29
N SER A 15 5.66 18.03 -15.86
CA SER A 15 5.90 18.90 -17.01
C SER A 15 6.37 18.07 -18.19
N ASN A 16 5.71 18.23 -19.33
CA ASN A 16 6.13 17.67 -20.59
C ASN A 16 6.22 18.82 -21.62
N GLY A 17 7.43 19.32 -21.82
CA GLY A 17 7.65 20.54 -22.62
C GLY A 17 6.93 21.76 -22.03
N SER A 18 6.02 22.35 -22.80
CA SER A 18 5.22 23.51 -22.37
C SER A 18 3.95 23.18 -21.62
N VAL A 19 3.56 21.90 -21.52
CA VAL A 19 2.34 21.49 -20.85
C VAL A 19 2.65 21.10 -19.42
N GLN A 20 1.95 21.73 -18.46
CA GLN A 20 2.00 21.40 -17.05
C GLN A 20 0.70 20.70 -16.64
N GLN A 21 0.82 19.55 -15.99
CA GLN A 21 -0.29 18.82 -15.42
C GLN A 21 -0.18 18.80 -13.90
N HIS A 22 -1.07 19.54 -13.23
CA HIS A 22 -1.18 19.56 -11.79
C HIS A 22 -2.02 18.36 -11.32
N VAL A 23 -1.36 17.33 -10.79
CA VAL A 23 -2.00 16.08 -10.39
C VAL A 23 -2.43 16.11 -8.93
N LEU A 24 -1.63 16.70 -8.04
CA LEU A 24 -2.00 16.93 -6.63
C LEU A 24 -1.97 18.43 -6.36
N ARG A 25 -2.96 18.90 -5.55
CA ARG A 25 -3.18 20.32 -5.30
C ARG A 25 -3.44 20.57 -3.82
N ASN A 26 -2.47 21.13 -3.10
CA ASN A 26 -2.56 21.46 -1.67
C ASN A 26 -3.21 20.33 -0.83
N LEU A 27 -2.82 19.09 -1.13
CA LEU A 27 -3.36 17.92 -0.47
C LEU A 27 -2.86 17.87 0.98
N ASN A 28 -3.79 17.76 1.91
CA ASN A 28 -3.53 17.59 3.33
C ASN A 28 -4.08 16.25 3.78
N LEU A 29 -3.28 15.46 4.49
CA LEU A 29 -3.61 14.10 4.90
C LEU A 29 -2.81 13.71 6.13
N GLU A 30 -3.42 12.96 7.05
CA GLU A 30 -2.76 12.33 8.18
C GLU A 30 -3.03 10.83 8.17
N ILE A 31 -2.00 10.02 8.40
CA ILE A 31 -2.12 8.57 8.64
C ILE A 31 -1.69 8.30 10.08
N LYS A 32 -2.55 7.62 10.81
CA LYS A 32 -2.33 7.23 12.19
C LYS A 32 -1.83 5.79 12.29
N GLU A 33 -1.08 5.52 13.32
CA GLU A 33 -0.67 4.15 13.64
C GLU A 33 -1.89 3.25 13.79
N GLY A 34 -1.89 2.10 13.11
CA GLY A 34 -3.01 1.18 13.08
C GLY A 34 -4.15 1.57 12.10
N ASP A 35 -3.99 2.58 11.27
CA ASP A 35 -4.95 2.85 10.19
C ASP A 35 -4.87 1.76 9.09
N PHE A 36 -6.02 1.36 8.59
CA PHE A 36 -6.15 0.80 7.25
C PHE A 36 -6.86 1.87 6.41
N ALA A 37 -6.10 2.87 6.01
CA ALA A 37 -6.62 3.97 5.20
C ALA A 37 -6.74 3.54 3.74
N VAL A 38 -7.92 3.72 3.16
CA VAL A 38 -8.17 3.44 1.74
C VAL A 38 -8.51 4.73 1.03
N VAL A 39 -7.76 5.02 -0.03
CA VAL A 39 -8.02 6.18 -0.88
C VAL A 39 -8.75 5.72 -2.14
N MET A 40 -9.95 6.21 -2.29
CA MET A 40 -10.80 6.02 -3.46
C MET A 40 -10.83 7.28 -4.33
N GLY A 41 -11.28 7.14 -5.56
CA GLY A 41 -11.41 8.23 -6.53
C GLY A 41 -11.41 7.70 -7.94
N SER A 42 -11.91 8.48 -8.90
CA SER A 42 -11.96 8.12 -10.32
C SER A 42 -10.58 7.83 -10.90
N SER A 43 -10.53 7.15 -12.06
CA SER A 43 -9.26 6.98 -12.79
C SER A 43 -8.66 8.34 -13.12
N GLY A 44 -7.36 8.49 -12.93
CA GLY A 44 -6.66 9.75 -13.17
C GLY A 44 -6.78 10.81 -12.06
N SER A 45 -7.48 10.55 -10.94
CA SER A 45 -7.61 11.52 -9.84
C SER A 45 -6.30 11.79 -9.06
N GLY A 46 -5.23 11.00 -9.30
CA GLY A 46 -3.93 11.18 -8.65
C GLY A 46 -3.61 10.20 -7.52
N LYS A 47 -4.39 9.10 -7.34
CA LYS A 47 -4.22 8.13 -6.23
C LYS A 47 -2.82 7.54 -6.14
N SER A 48 -2.32 6.94 -7.22
CA SER A 48 -0.96 6.36 -7.23
C SER A 48 0.11 7.44 -7.06
N THR A 49 -0.09 8.62 -7.68
CA THR A 49 0.82 9.77 -7.50
C THR A 49 0.89 10.21 -6.04
N MET A 50 -0.25 10.26 -5.36
CA MET A 50 -0.32 10.56 -3.93
C MET A 50 0.43 9.49 -3.12
N LEU A 51 0.13 8.21 -3.35
CA LEU A 51 0.78 7.09 -2.65
C LEU A 51 2.30 7.11 -2.85
N TYR A 52 2.78 7.37 -4.06
CA TYR A 52 4.21 7.46 -4.37
C TYR A 52 4.87 8.70 -3.74
N SER A 53 4.16 9.81 -3.66
CA SER A 53 4.66 11.01 -2.98
C SER A 53 4.76 10.80 -1.46
N LEU A 54 3.75 10.17 -0.86
CA LEU A 54 3.73 9.86 0.58
C LEU A 54 4.82 8.86 0.99
N SER A 55 5.11 7.88 0.14
CA SER A 55 6.10 6.83 0.41
C SER A 55 7.54 7.22 0.03
N GLY A 56 7.75 8.39 -0.56
CA GLY A 56 9.05 8.85 -1.03
C GLY A 56 9.58 8.08 -2.26
N ILE A 57 8.71 7.38 -3.01
CA ILE A 57 9.05 6.83 -4.34
C ILE A 57 9.21 7.98 -5.31
N ASP A 58 8.28 8.95 -5.28
CA ASP A 58 8.35 10.17 -6.07
C ASP A 58 8.36 11.38 -5.13
N ARG A 59 8.94 12.49 -5.57
CA ARG A 59 9.01 13.70 -4.77
C ARG A 59 7.83 14.62 -5.09
N PRO A 60 7.24 15.25 -4.09
CA PRO A 60 6.30 16.34 -4.33
C PRO A 60 7.02 17.51 -5.03
N THR A 61 6.25 18.28 -5.80
CA THR A 61 6.74 19.53 -6.39
C THR A 61 6.79 20.65 -5.36
N LEU A 62 5.78 20.72 -4.48
CA LEU A 62 5.67 21.64 -3.36
C LEU A 62 5.02 20.94 -2.17
N GLY A 63 5.10 21.55 -1.00
CA GLY A 63 4.57 21.03 0.24
C GLY A 63 5.55 20.10 0.95
N GLN A 64 5.05 19.39 1.96
CA GLN A 64 5.88 18.58 2.85
C GLN A 64 5.25 17.21 3.07
N VAL A 65 6.10 16.20 3.23
CA VAL A 65 5.74 14.88 3.75
C VAL A 65 6.50 14.68 5.05
N MET A 66 5.76 14.71 6.15
CA MET A 66 6.29 14.52 7.50
C MET A 66 6.14 13.06 7.90
N TYR A 67 7.20 12.45 8.35
CA TYR A 67 7.21 11.09 8.88
C TYR A 67 7.75 11.12 10.31
N GLU A 68 6.92 10.77 11.29
CA GLU A 68 7.26 10.88 12.73
C GLU A 68 7.90 12.21 13.14
N GLY A 69 7.47 13.31 12.50
CA GLY A 69 7.97 14.66 12.76
C GLY A 69 9.16 15.10 11.88
N GLU A 70 9.73 14.23 11.06
CA GLU A 70 10.79 14.55 10.11
C GLU A 70 10.26 14.81 8.70
N ASP A 71 10.73 15.85 8.05
CA ASP A 71 10.34 16.21 6.67
C ASP A 71 11.16 15.40 5.65
N ILE A 72 10.57 14.29 5.17
CA ILE A 72 11.22 13.42 4.18
C ILE A 72 11.25 14.00 2.77
N SER A 73 10.43 15.03 2.47
CA SER A 73 10.43 15.68 1.16
C SER A 73 11.76 16.34 0.81
N LYS A 74 12.55 16.70 1.83
CA LYS A 74 13.88 17.30 1.73
C LYS A 74 15.03 16.30 1.66
N TYR A 75 14.76 15.00 1.78
CA TYR A 75 15.80 13.99 1.77
C TYR A 75 16.44 13.86 0.38
N SER A 76 17.74 13.54 0.34
CA SER A 76 18.42 13.11 -0.89
C SER A 76 17.85 11.77 -1.38
N ASN A 77 18.13 11.38 -2.62
CA ASN A 77 17.70 10.10 -3.16
C ASN A 77 18.19 8.92 -2.31
N ASP A 78 19.44 9.00 -1.83
CA ASP A 78 20.03 7.96 -0.97
C ASP A 78 19.33 7.89 0.38
N LYS A 79 19.03 9.04 1.00
CA LYS A 79 18.26 9.08 2.25
C LYS A 79 16.85 8.53 2.06
N LEU A 80 16.17 8.86 0.94
CA LEU A 80 14.85 8.30 0.62
C LEU A 80 14.92 6.78 0.39
N ALA A 81 15.98 6.26 -0.25
CA ALA A 81 16.17 4.83 -0.42
C ALA A 81 16.35 4.12 0.94
N VAL A 82 17.14 4.72 1.84
CA VAL A 82 17.32 4.21 3.22
C VAL A 82 16.00 4.28 4.00
N PHE A 83 15.26 5.39 3.89
CA PHE A 83 13.95 5.56 4.49
C PHE A 83 12.98 4.46 4.03
N ARG A 84 12.81 4.29 2.71
CA ARG A 84 11.89 3.29 2.17
C ARG A 84 12.17 1.87 2.65
N ARG A 85 13.45 1.44 2.60
CA ARG A 85 13.80 0.06 3.01
C ARG A 85 13.54 -0.23 4.48
N ASN A 86 13.57 0.80 5.34
CA ASN A 86 13.42 0.65 6.79
C ASN A 86 11.98 0.86 7.26
N HIS A 87 11.19 1.70 6.57
CA HIS A 87 9.88 2.17 7.07
C HIS A 87 8.71 1.81 6.16
N CYS A 88 8.96 1.50 4.88
CA CYS A 88 7.90 1.29 3.91
C CYS A 88 7.90 -0.13 3.34
N GLY A 89 6.73 -0.77 3.33
CA GLY A 89 6.47 -1.95 2.51
C GLY A 89 5.65 -1.56 1.28
N PHE A 90 5.80 -2.31 0.20
CA PHE A 90 5.08 -2.01 -1.05
C PHE A 90 4.41 -3.24 -1.63
N VAL A 91 3.16 -3.08 -2.05
CA VAL A 91 2.38 -4.04 -2.82
C VAL A 91 1.79 -3.29 -4.02
N PHE A 92 2.08 -3.75 -5.23
CA PHE A 92 1.61 -3.14 -6.46
C PHE A 92 0.58 -4.02 -7.16
N GLN A 93 -0.15 -3.46 -8.11
CA GLN A 93 -1.08 -4.19 -8.97
C GLN A 93 -0.37 -5.31 -9.74
N GLN A 94 0.81 -5.01 -10.30
CA GLN A 94 1.74 -6.01 -10.81
C GLN A 94 2.68 -6.41 -9.67
N ASN A 95 2.82 -7.71 -9.43
CA ASN A 95 3.61 -8.19 -8.29
C ASN A 95 5.12 -7.89 -8.37
N TYR A 96 5.66 -7.61 -9.57
CA TYR A 96 7.08 -7.34 -9.83
C TYR A 96 8.03 -8.37 -9.17
N LEU A 97 7.66 -9.64 -9.21
CA LEU A 97 8.57 -10.72 -8.84
C LEU A 97 9.57 -10.94 -9.99
N ASN A 98 10.79 -11.26 -9.62
CA ASN A 98 11.84 -11.59 -10.60
C ASN A 98 11.68 -13.05 -11.03
N ASP A 99 11.39 -13.29 -12.31
CA ASP A 99 11.14 -14.61 -12.87
C ASP A 99 12.37 -15.53 -12.84
N THR A 100 13.57 -14.99 -12.65
CA THR A 100 14.82 -15.76 -12.54
C THR A 100 15.17 -16.17 -11.11
N MET A 101 14.36 -15.80 -10.14
CA MET A 101 14.51 -16.12 -8.71
C MET A 101 13.32 -16.95 -8.24
N ASP A 102 13.54 -17.89 -7.33
CA ASP A 102 12.45 -18.58 -6.67
C ASP A 102 11.69 -17.64 -5.70
N VAL A 103 10.58 -18.10 -5.13
CA VAL A 103 9.76 -17.34 -4.18
C VAL A 103 10.58 -16.85 -2.98
N LEU A 104 11.38 -17.75 -2.40
CA LEU A 104 12.16 -17.41 -1.21
C LEU A 104 13.22 -16.35 -1.52
N ASP A 105 13.92 -16.49 -2.65
CA ASP A 105 14.94 -15.53 -3.08
C ASP A 105 14.33 -14.15 -3.39
N ASN A 106 13.14 -14.10 -4.03
CA ASN A 106 12.41 -12.85 -4.27
C ASN A 106 12.11 -12.07 -2.98
N ILE A 107 11.86 -12.78 -1.87
CA ILE A 107 11.62 -12.15 -0.56
C ILE A 107 12.94 -11.81 0.11
N MET A 108 13.92 -12.72 0.06
CA MET A 108 15.21 -12.54 0.72
C MET A 108 16.00 -11.34 0.20
N VAL A 109 15.91 -11.03 -1.10
CA VAL A 109 16.57 -9.84 -1.68
C VAL A 109 16.12 -8.57 -0.94
N SER A 110 14.83 -8.41 -0.64
CA SER A 110 14.34 -7.26 0.12
C SER A 110 14.82 -7.29 1.57
N GLY A 111 14.82 -8.45 2.23
CA GLY A 111 15.32 -8.60 3.60
C GLY A 111 16.80 -8.27 3.74
N LEU A 112 17.60 -8.63 2.74
CA LEU A 112 19.05 -8.36 2.72
C LEU A 112 19.40 -6.88 2.58
N LEU A 113 18.48 -6.02 2.17
CA LEU A 113 18.68 -4.57 2.16
C LEU A 113 18.82 -3.99 3.58
N VAL A 114 18.23 -4.66 4.59
CA VAL A 114 18.20 -4.18 5.98
C VAL A 114 19.09 -5.02 6.89
N SER A 115 19.17 -6.33 6.69
CA SER A 115 19.91 -7.24 7.56
C SER A 115 20.83 -8.15 6.76
N LYS A 116 22.04 -8.42 7.29
CA LYS A 116 22.98 -9.40 6.71
C LYS A 116 22.74 -10.85 7.21
N ASN A 117 21.80 -11.04 8.14
CA ASN A 117 21.53 -12.36 8.74
C ASN A 117 20.59 -13.19 7.84
N ARG A 118 21.16 -13.85 6.84
CA ARG A 118 20.42 -14.67 5.87
C ARG A 118 19.53 -15.74 6.53
N LYS A 119 20.01 -16.40 7.61
CA LYS A 119 19.25 -17.45 8.30
C LYS A 119 17.98 -16.87 8.95
N ARG A 120 18.09 -15.71 9.61
CA ARG A 120 16.93 -15.03 10.23
C ARG A 120 15.92 -14.58 9.16
N ILE A 121 16.40 -14.00 8.05
CA ILE A 121 15.53 -13.54 6.96
C ILE A 121 14.79 -14.72 6.35
N ALA A 122 15.49 -15.83 6.05
CA ALA A 122 14.87 -17.02 5.46
C ALA A 122 13.83 -17.65 6.40
N ALA A 123 14.12 -17.75 7.71
CA ALA A 123 13.17 -18.25 8.69
C ALA A 123 11.90 -17.38 8.73
N ARG A 124 12.06 -16.04 8.79
CA ARG A 124 10.94 -15.11 8.78
C ARG A 124 10.16 -15.16 7.46
N ALA A 125 10.84 -15.26 6.32
CA ALA A 125 10.16 -15.38 5.02
C ALA A 125 9.27 -16.62 4.97
N LYS A 126 9.76 -17.78 5.44
CA LYS A 126 8.98 -19.01 5.51
C LYS A 126 7.77 -18.88 6.45
N GLU A 127 7.96 -18.30 7.63
CA GLU A 127 6.88 -18.01 8.58
C GLU A 127 5.79 -17.14 7.94
N LEU A 128 6.18 -16.03 7.30
CA LEU A 128 5.23 -15.14 6.63
C LEU A 128 4.52 -15.81 5.44
N LEU A 129 5.23 -16.63 4.66
CA LEU A 129 4.62 -17.39 3.55
C LEU A 129 3.55 -18.35 4.06
N LEU A 130 3.80 -19.06 5.16
CA LEU A 130 2.80 -19.91 5.81
C LEU A 130 1.63 -19.08 6.37
N ALA A 131 1.91 -17.93 6.98
CA ALA A 131 0.89 -17.03 7.54
C ALA A 131 -0.08 -16.49 6.49
N VAL A 132 0.37 -16.34 5.22
CA VAL A 132 -0.48 -15.94 4.08
C VAL A 132 -1.15 -17.14 3.38
N GLY A 133 -1.08 -18.34 3.96
CA GLY A 133 -1.73 -19.54 3.44
C GLY A 133 -1.03 -20.16 2.22
N LEU A 134 0.29 -19.99 2.09
CA LEU A 134 1.11 -20.68 1.12
C LEU A 134 1.79 -21.89 1.79
N THR A 135 1.92 -23.00 1.06
CA THR A 135 2.57 -24.22 1.56
C THR A 135 4.06 -24.21 1.29
N GLU A 136 4.82 -25.06 1.96
CA GLU A 136 6.27 -25.18 1.76
C GLU A 136 6.66 -25.52 0.33
N GLU A 137 5.80 -26.21 -0.41
CA GLU A 137 6.00 -26.53 -1.83
C GLU A 137 6.16 -25.29 -2.71
N VAL A 138 5.61 -24.15 -2.28
CA VAL A 138 5.66 -22.88 -3.01
C VAL A 138 7.02 -22.19 -2.85
N PHE A 139 7.77 -22.47 -1.79
CA PHE A 139 8.98 -21.72 -1.43
C PHE A 139 10.05 -21.69 -2.51
N HIS A 140 10.16 -22.80 -3.26
CA HIS A 140 11.16 -22.97 -4.32
C HIS A 140 10.56 -22.95 -5.73
N LYS A 141 9.28 -22.58 -5.87
CA LYS A 141 8.68 -22.31 -7.18
C LYS A 141 9.15 -20.98 -7.74
N PHE A 142 9.22 -20.90 -9.05
CA PHE A 142 9.44 -19.63 -9.75
C PHE A 142 8.12 -18.89 -9.96
N PRO A 143 8.13 -17.56 -10.12
CA PRO A 143 6.91 -16.76 -10.31
C PRO A 143 5.99 -17.26 -11.43
N THR A 144 6.56 -17.77 -12.53
CA THR A 144 5.83 -18.34 -13.67
C THR A 144 5.02 -19.61 -13.33
N GLN A 145 5.32 -20.25 -12.19
CA GLN A 145 4.64 -21.46 -11.70
C GLN A 145 3.52 -21.14 -10.68
N LEU A 146 3.33 -19.86 -10.36
CA LEU A 146 2.35 -19.40 -9.40
C LEU A 146 1.06 -18.95 -10.07
N SER A 147 -0.07 -19.15 -9.42
CA SER A 147 -1.29 -18.42 -9.74
C SER A 147 -1.13 -16.92 -9.40
N GLY A 148 -1.89 -16.06 -10.05
CA GLY A 148 -1.84 -14.62 -9.75
C GLY A 148 -2.08 -14.27 -8.28
N GLY A 149 -2.97 -15.02 -7.60
CA GLY A 149 -3.22 -14.83 -6.17
C GLY A 149 -2.07 -15.30 -5.28
N GLU A 150 -1.37 -16.38 -5.64
CA GLU A 150 -0.15 -16.81 -4.94
C GLU A 150 0.97 -15.79 -5.12
N ALA A 151 1.21 -15.34 -6.36
CA ALA A 151 2.22 -14.33 -6.66
C ALA A 151 1.97 -13.02 -5.89
N GLN A 152 0.70 -12.61 -5.77
CA GLN A 152 0.35 -11.41 -5.02
C GLN A 152 0.57 -11.60 -3.51
N ARG A 153 0.26 -12.77 -2.93
CA ARG A 153 0.58 -13.06 -1.53
C ARG A 153 2.09 -13.09 -1.28
N VAL A 154 2.89 -13.61 -2.22
CA VAL A 154 4.36 -13.51 -2.17
C VAL A 154 4.81 -12.05 -2.18
N ALA A 155 4.22 -11.19 -3.03
CA ALA A 155 4.52 -9.76 -3.06
C ALA A 155 4.19 -9.05 -1.74
N ILE A 156 3.08 -9.44 -1.07
CA ILE A 156 2.76 -8.93 0.28
C ILE A 156 3.84 -9.35 1.28
N VAL A 157 4.24 -10.63 1.30
CA VAL A 157 5.30 -11.11 2.18
C VAL A 157 6.62 -10.37 1.93
N ARG A 158 6.98 -10.15 0.67
CA ARG A 158 8.15 -9.34 0.29
C ARG A 158 8.06 -7.91 0.85
N GLY A 159 6.87 -7.30 0.79
CA GLY A 159 6.63 -5.96 1.37
C GLY A 159 6.75 -5.93 2.89
N LEU A 160 6.44 -7.04 3.58
CA LEU A 160 6.42 -7.13 5.05
C LEU A 160 7.70 -7.69 5.67
N ILE A 161 8.64 -8.19 4.88
CA ILE A 161 9.84 -8.90 5.40
C ILE A 161 10.69 -8.06 6.36
N ASN A 162 10.75 -6.75 6.13
CA ASN A 162 11.52 -5.80 6.92
C ASN A 162 10.72 -5.11 8.05
N GLU A 163 9.54 -5.62 8.40
CA GLU A 163 8.67 -5.05 9.46
C GLU A 163 8.39 -3.55 9.24
N PRO A 164 7.88 -3.16 8.06
CA PRO A 164 7.67 -1.75 7.77
C PRO A 164 6.60 -1.15 8.69
N GLN A 165 6.75 0.13 9.03
CA GLN A 165 5.72 0.84 9.78
C GLN A 165 4.45 1.06 8.97
N ILE A 166 4.59 1.27 7.64
CA ILE A 166 3.45 1.41 6.72
C ILE A 166 3.62 0.47 5.53
N LEU A 167 2.56 -0.28 5.22
CA LEU A 167 2.42 -1.02 3.98
C LEU A 167 1.62 -0.16 2.99
N PHE A 168 2.26 0.28 1.92
CA PHE A 168 1.63 0.98 0.81
C PHE A 168 1.17 -0.01 -0.25
N ALA A 169 -0.10 0.06 -0.64
CA ALA A 169 -0.71 -0.86 -1.60
C ALA A 169 -1.37 -0.09 -2.75
N ASP A 170 -0.83 -0.24 -3.95
CA ASP A 170 -1.36 0.38 -5.18
C ASP A 170 -2.15 -0.65 -5.98
N GLU A 171 -3.49 -0.58 -5.92
CA GLU A 171 -4.43 -1.48 -6.59
C GLU A 171 -4.07 -2.98 -6.40
N PRO A 172 -3.86 -3.47 -5.17
CA PRO A 172 -3.24 -4.78 -4.91
C PRO A 172 -4.04 -5.97 -5.45
N THR A 173 -5.29 -5.75 -5.85
CA THR A 173 -6.20 -6.78 -6.35
C THR A 173 -6.65 -6.56 -7.80
N GLY A 174 -6.18 -5.48 -8.45
CA GLY A 174 -6.68 -5.04 -9.75
C GLY A 174 -6.44 -6.01 -10.91
N ALA A 175 -5.49 -6.95 -10.78
CA ALA A 175 -5.19 -7.99 -11.78
C ALA A 175 -5.75 -9.38 -11.41
N LEU A 176 -6.55 -9.50 -10.34
CA LEU A 176 -6.98 -10.78 -9.77
C LEU A 176 -8.46 -11.09 -10.09
N ASN A 177 -8.78 -12.38 -10.19
CA ASN A 177 -10.17 -12.84 -10.18
C ASN A 177 -10.79 -12.70 -8.77
N SER A 178 -12.13 -12.77 -8.68
CA SER A 178 -12.86 -12.52 -7.44
C SER A 178 -12.41 -13.38 -6.25
N ARG A 179 -12.10 -14.68 -6.46
CA ARG A 179 -11.66 -15.58 -5.38
C ARG A 179 -10.28 -15.19 -4.86
N ASN A 180 -9.35 -14.91 -5.75
CA ASN A 180 -8.00 -14.49 -5.38
C ASN A 180 -8.00 -13.10 -4.73
N THR A 181 -8.90 -12.20 -5.17
CA THR A 181 -9.13 -10.90 -4.53
C THR A 181 -9.48 -11.07 -3.05
N GLU A 182 -10.49 -11.89 -2.72
CA GLU A 182 -10.87 -12.09 -1.31
C GLU A 182 -9.71 -12.67 -0.48
N ASN A 183 -8.99 -13.67 -1.00
CA ASN A 183 -7.84 -14.24 -0.30
C ASN A 183 -6.74 -13.21 0.00
N VAL A 184 -6.44 -12.33 -0.94
CA VAL A 184 -5.44 -11.24 -0.78
C VAL A 184 -5.93 -10.22 0.25
N LEU A 185 -7.20 -9.84 0.18
CA LEU A 185 -7.80 -8.90 1.13
C LEU A 185 -7.88 -9.48 2.55
N ASP A 186 -8.17 -10.78 2.69
CA ASP A 186 -8.16 -11.46 4.00
C ASP A 186 -6.76 -11.46 4.62
N VAL A 187 -5.73 -11.69 3.80
CA VAL A 187 -4.33 -11.57 4.23
C VAL A 187 -4.02 -10.15 4.72
N MET A 188 -4.37 -9.12 3.95
CA MET A 188 -4.14 -7.73 4.36
C MET A 188 -4.90 -7.37 5.63
N THR A 189 -6.17 -7.79 5.73
CA THR A 189 -6.98 -7.59 6.95
C THR A 189 -6.33 -8.23 8.17
N LYS A 190 -5.84 -9.47 8.06
CA LYS A 190 -5.15 -10.17 9.15
C LYS A 190 -3.89 -9.44 9.61
N PHE A 191 -3.09 -8.90 8.69
CA PHE A 191 -1.92 -8.10 9.08
C PHE A 191 -2.32 -6.79 9.75
N HIS A 192 -3.37 -6.12 9.27
CA HIS A 192 -3.91 -4.93 9.93
C HIS A 192 -4.41 -5.22 11.34
N GLU A 193 -5.14 -6.32 11.56
CA GLU A 193 -5.60 -6.75 12.88
C GLU A 193 -4.45 -7.03 13.85
N ASN A 194 -3.28 -7.41 13.31
CA ASN A 194 -2.02 -7.57 14.06
C ASN A 194 -1.21 -6.27 14.20
N GLY A 195 -1.81 -5.11 13.91
CA GLY A 195 -1.21 -3.80 14.13
C GLY A 195 -0.49 -3.17 12.94
N GLN A 196 -0.46 -3.83 11.75
CA GLN A 196 0.15 -3.24 10.57
C GLN A 196 -0.67 -2.05 10.06
N THR A 197 -0.05 -0.87 9.97
CA THR A 197 -0.66 0.27 9.28
C THR A 197 -0.61 0.05 7.77
N ILE A 198 -1.74 0.28 7.09
CA ILE A 198 -1.89 0.07 5.65
C ILE A 198 -2.45 1.35 5.01
N VAL A 199 -1.83 1.78 3.91
CA VAL A 199 -2.38 2.81 3.01
C VAL A 199 -2.60 2.16 1.66
N MET A 200 -3.85 2.00 1.27
CA MET A 200 -4.23 1.35 0.03
C MET A 200 -4.94 2.35 -0.90
N VAL A 201 -4.59 2.33 -2.17
CA VAL A 201 -5.38 3.02 -3.20
C VAL A 201 -6.11 1.98 -4.04
N THR A 202 -7.39 2.23 -4.32
CA THR A 202 -8.21 1.35 -5.15
C THR A 202 -9.43 2.09 -5.70
N HIS A 203 -9.98 1.57 -6.80
CA HIS A 203 -11.29 1.95 -7.32
C HIS A 203 -12.35 0.86 -7.05
N ASP A 204 -11.97 -0.26 -6.43
CA ASP A 204 -12.89 -1.36 -6.14
C ASP A 204 -13.51 -1.23 -4.75
N MET A 205 -14.85 -1.17 -4.69
CA MET A 205 -15.60 -1.09 -3.43
C MET A 205 -15.41 -2.30 -2.50
N ARG A 206 -15.16 -3.50 -3.05
CA ARG A 206 -14.93 -4.70 -2.24
C ARG A 206 -13.64 -4.58 -1.46
N SER A 207 -12.59 -4.11 -2.14
CA SER A 207 -11.29 -3.83 -1.52
C SER A 207 -11.42 -2.70 -0.50
N ALA A 208 -12.10 -1.63 -0.85
CA ALA A 208 -12.25 -0.46 0.01
C ALA A 208 -12.97 -0.77 1.34
N ARG A 209 -13.93 -1.69 1.34
CA ARG A 209 -14.63 -2.11 2.58
C ARG A 209 -13.72 -2.71 3.65
N ARG A 210 -12.49 -3.12 3.31
CA ARG A 210 -11.53 -3.66 4.28
C ARG A 210 -10.89 -2.58 5.14
N GLY A 211 -10.81 -1.34 4.62
CA GLY A 211 -10.24 -0.22 5.36
C GLY A 211 -11.13 0.23 6.51
N ASN A 212 -10.56 0.69 7.60
CA ASN A 212 -11.32 1.34 8.68
C ASN A 212 -11.60 2.81 8.37
N ARG A 213 -10.84 3.42 7.45
CA ARG A 213 -10.92 4.83 7.09
C ARG A 213 -10.86 4.98 5.57
N ILE A 214 -11.84 5.65 4.99
CA ILE A 214 -11.95 5.87 3.55
C ILE A 214 -11.74 7.35 3.27
N LEU A 215 -10.87 7.64 2.32
CA LEU A 215 -10.55 8.99 1.84
C LEU A 215 -10.94 9.07 0.37
N TYR A 216 -11.66 10.13 -0.02
CA TYR A 216 -12.05 10.31 -1.41
C TYR A 216 -11.20 11.39 -2.07
N LEU A 217 -10.42 10.98 -3.07
CA LEU A 217 -9.54 11.85 -3.86
C LEU A 217 -10.23 12.24 -5.15
N LYS A 218 -10.46 13.54 -5.36
CA LYS A 218 -11.03 14.12 -6.56
C LYS A 218 -10.17 15.30 -7.01
N ASP A 219 -9.77 15.30 -8.29
CA ASP A 219 -8.98 16.39 -8.90
C ASP A 219 -7.73 16.79 -8.10
N GLY A 220 -7.07 15.80 -7.50
CA GLY A 220 -5.84 16.00 -6.72
C GLY A 220 -6.03 16.51 -5.30
N VAL A 221 -7.26 16.55 -4.78
CA VAL A 221 -7.62 17.00 -3.43
C VAL A 221 -8.43 15.93 -2.71
N ILE A 222 -8.21 15.75 -1.40
CA ILE A 222 -9.11 14.95 -0.55
C ILE A 222 -10.38 15.77 -0.31
N THR A 223 -11.51 15.31 -0.84
CA THR A 223 -12.80 16.00 -0.76
C THR A 223 -13.76 15.40 0.25
N GLY A 224 -13.47 14.21 0.75
CA GLY A 224 -14.29 13.55 1.75
C GLY A 224 -13.53 12.48 2.52
N GLU A 225 -14.02 12.22 3.73
CA GLU A 225 -13.50 11.19 4.62
C GLU A 225 -14.65 10.46 5.30
N LEU A 226 -14.58 9.13 5.38
CA LEU A 226 -15.54 8.28 6.06
C LEU A 226 -14.81 7.35 7.02
N ASP A 227 -15.19 7.38 8.30
CA ASP A 227 -14.78 6.37 9.28
C ASP A 227 -15.74 5.18 9.22
N LEU A 228 -15.23 4.03 8.83
CA LEU A 228 -15.98 2.79 8.81
C LEU A 228 -15.78 1.94 10.08
N GLY A 229 -14.86 2.32 10.95
CA GLY A 229 -14.49 1.53 12.12
C GLY A 229 -13.82 0.19 11.75
N THR A 230 -13.70 -0.72 12.70
CA THR A 230 -13.05 -2.02 12.51
C THR A 230 -13.85 -2.90 11.53
N TYR A 231 -13.17 -3.50 10.56
CA TYR A 231 -13.79 -4.43 9.63
C TYR A 231 -14.30 -5.70 10.33
N ARG A 232 -15.51 -6.12 9.97
CA ARG A 232 -16.08 -7.41 10.36
C ARG A 232 -16.68 -8.09 9.13
N SER A 233 -16.36 -9.37 8.95
CA SER A 233 -16.90 -10.15 7.84
C SER A 233 -18.43 -10.22 7.94
N GLY A 234 -19.13 -10.07 6.81
CA GLY A 234 -20.60 -10.12 6.74
C GLY A 234 -21.32 -8.84 7.16
N ASP A 235 -20.62 -7.76 7.50
CA ASP A 235 -21.23 -6.47 7.84
C ASP A 235 -21.80 -5.77 6.60
N ARG A 236 -23.14 -5.90 6.43
CA ARG A 236 -23.88 -5.27 5.32
C ARG A 236 -23.97 -3.76 5.48
N LYS A 237 -24.09 -3.25 6.72
CA LYS A 237 -24.20 -1.80 6.98
C LYS A 237 -22.99 -1.06 6.46
N ARG A 238 -21.82 -1.64 6.60
CA ARG A 238 -20.55 -1.10 6.10
C ARG A 238 -20.58 -0.90 4.57
N HIS A 239 -21.20 -1.82 3.83
CA HIS A 239 -21.37 -1.68 2.39
C HIS A 239 -22.28 -0.50 2.03
N ASP A 240 -23.39 -0.37 2.75
CA ASP A 240 -24.35 0.70 2.51
C ASP A 240 -23.74 2.05 2.86
N MET A 241 -23.05 2.18 4.00
CA MET A 241 -22.33 3.40 4.39
C MET A 241 -21.32 3.85 3.33
N LEU A 242 -20.51 2.91 2.82
CA LEU A 242 -19.52 3.21 1.78
C LEU A 242 -20.19 3.63 0.47
N ARG A 243 -21.24 2.91 0.04
CA ARG A 243 -22.00 3.25 -1.17
C ARG A 243 -22.59 4.66 -1.09
N ASP A 244 -23.26 4.95 0.03
CA ASP A 244 -23.94 6.24 0.22
C ASP A 244 -22.91 7.39 0.24
N PHE A 245 -21.79 7.21 0.95
CA PHE A 245 -20.66 8.16 0.94
C PHE A 245 -20.11 8.39 -0.49
N LEU A 246 -19.90 7.32 -1.26
CA LEU A 246 -19.38 7.46 -2.62
C LEU A 246 -20.36 8.16 -3.55
N GLN A 247 -21.68 7.92 -3.40
CA GLN A 247 -22.71 8.67 -4.13
C GLN A 247 -22.69 10.17 -3.80
N GLU A 248 -22.51 10.54 -2.52
CA GLU A 248 -22.37 11.95 -2.11
C GLU A 248 -21.11 12.59 -2.74
N MET A 249 -20.04 11.83 -2.91
CA MET A 249 -18.80 12.31 -3.55
C MET A 249 -18.90 12.40 -5.08
N GLY A 250 -20.00 11.87 -5.68
CA GLY A 250 -20.23 11.86 -7.14
C GLY A 250 -19.49 10.73 -7.86
N TRP A 251 -19.34 9.60 -7.17
CA TRP A 251 -18.80 8.35 -7.72
C TRP A 251 -19.82 7.66 -8.63
#